data_00a0b56a8038ea6f33a5ae0752388c7e
#
_entry.id   00a0b56a8038ea6f33a5ae0752388c7e
#
_cell.length_a   1.000
_cell.length_b   1.000
_cell.length_c   1.000
_cell.angle_alpha   90.00
_cell.angle_beta   90.00
_cell.angle_gamma   90.00
#
_symmetry.space_group_name_H-M   'P 1'
#
loop_
_entity.id
_entity.type
_entity.pdbx_description
1 polymer ?
#
loop_
_entity_poly.entity_id
_entity_poly.type
_entity_poly.pdbx_seq_one_letter_code
_entity_poly.pdbx_strand_id
1 'polypeptide(L)'
;VHTVNGKTIVAISVAEFPVKPVSTKGRYYKRVSNTNQALNASEISDLHMQTLQLSWDAYPAHNAQLQDLSMDKVAQFVKQVNAGGRFSLAITDSMVALNKLNYISQGQPTWAAMLLFAKEPLRHHIHIGRFKTPSLIIDDRQITDTLFEAVDQAMRFIVSYVPVAFEITGAVHRKER
;
A
#
# COMPACT_ATOMS: atom_id res chain seq x y z
N VAL A 1 36.69 10.92 25.26
CA VAL A 1 37.91 11.27 24.52
C VAL A 1 38.81 10.05 24.53
N HIS A 2 39.26 9.60 23.37
CA HIS A 2 40.10 8.42 23.17
C HIS A 2 41.38 8.83 22.43
N THR A 3 42.48 8.18 22.74
CA THR A 3 43.74 8.35 21.97
C THR A 3 43.96 7.12 21.12
N VAL A 4 44.03 7.30 19.81
CA VAL A 4 44.29 6.24 18.83
C VAL A 4 45.45 6.67 17.95
N ASN A 5 46.51 5.86 17.92
CA ASN A 5 47.74 6.15 17.17
C ASN A 5 48.34 7.55 17.48
N GLY A 6 48.36 7.97 18.77
CA GLY A 6 48.87 9.25 19.19
C GLY A 6 48.00 10.47 18.87
N LYS A 7 46.80 10.27 18.29
CA LYS A 7 45.84 11.33 17.99
C LYS A 7 44.67 11.31 18.96
N THR A 8 44.29 12.45 19.46
CA THR A 8 43.12 12.60 20.35
C THR A 8 41.86 12.58 19.50
N ILE A 9 40.93 11.66 19.78
CA ILE A 9 39.63 11.51 19.13
C ILE A 9 38.55 11.82 20.17
N VAL A 10 37.61 12.67 19.78
CA VAL A 10 36.37 12.90 20.53
C VAL A 10 35.26 12.11 19.87
N ALA A 11 34.73 11.13 20.58
CA ALA A 11 33.53 10.40 20.17
C ALA A 11 32.31 10.99 20.87
N ILE A 12 31.30 11.37 20.09
CA ILE A 12 30.02 11.85 20.59
C ILE A 12 28.98 10.83 20.18
N SER A 13 28.34 10.20 21.15
CA SER A 13 27.23 9.29 20.92
C SER A 13 25.92 10.03 21.22
N VAL A 14 25.01 10.03 20.28
CA VAL A 14 23.69 10.66 20.42
C VAL A 14 22.63 9.59 20.16
N ALA A 15 21.75 9.41 21.15
CA ALA A 15 20.60 8.52 20.97
C ALA A 15 19.62 9.09 19.92
N GLU A 16 19.03 8.21 19.14
CA GLU A 16 18.00 8.60 18.17
C GLU A 16 16.77 9.14 18.91
N PHE A 17 16.33 10.35 18.52
CA PHE A 17 15.12 10.91 19.11
C PHE A 17 13.88 10.24 18.49
N PRO A 18 12.93 9.74 19.31
CA PRO A 18 11.81 8.93 18.82
C PRO A 18 10.82 9.73 17.98
N VAL A 19 10.67 11.03 18.23
CA VAL A 19 9.73 11.89 17.50
C VAL A 19 10.48 12.61 16.37
N LYS A 20 10.10 12.36 15.15
CA LYS A 20 10.70 12.95 13.95
C LYS A 20 9.69 13.79 13.19
N PRO A 21 10.15 14.72 12.38
CA PRO A 21 11.55 15.15 12.19
C PRO A 21 12.06 16.08 13.30
N VAL A 22 13.35 16.02 13.59
CA VAL A 22 14.01 16.93 14.54
C VAL A 22 14.50 18.16 13.79
N SER A 23 14.17 19.34 14.30
CA SER A 23 14.61 20.60 13.70
C SER A 23 15.78 21.22 14.46
N THR A 24 16.63 21.91 13.74
CA THR A 24 17.63 22.83 14.31
C THR A 24 17.54 24.18 13.63
N LYS A 25 17.36 25.25 14.41
CA LYS A 25 17.18 26.62 13.88
C LYS A 25 16.10 26.72 12.78
N GLY A 26 14.98 25.98 12.95
CA GLY A 26 13.86 25.98 12.01
C GLY A 26 14.10 25.21 10.71
N ARG A 27 15.18 24.44 10.61
CA ARG A 27 15.50 23.62 9.43
C ARG A 27 15.61 22.15 9.82
N TYR A 28 15.32 21.28 8.86
CA TYR A 28 15.37 19.83 9.00
C TYR A 28 16.45 19.27 8.06
N TYR A 29 17.20 18.29 8.55
CA TYR A 29 18.34 17.72 7.81
C TYR A 29 18.32 16.20 7.86
N LYS A 30 18.81 15.59 6.78
CA LYS A 30 19.20 14.18 6.74
C LYS A 30 20.68 14.03 6.50
N ARG A 31 21.25 12.96 7.03
CA ARG A 31 22.63 12.59 6.77
C ARG A 31 22.69 11.75 5.49
N VAL A 32 23.47 12.20 4.52
CA VAL A 32 23.76 11.46 3.30
C VAL A 32 25.27 11.32 3.22
N SER A 33 25.74 10.12 3.47
CA SER A 33 27.19 9.82 3.55
C SER A 33 27.88 10.74 4.58
N ASN A 34 28.73 11.65 4.15
CA ASN A 34 29.51 12.57 4.98
C ASN A 34 28.93 14.00 5.03
N THR A 35 27.79 14.26 4.41
CA THR A 35 27.17 15.59 4.34
C THR A 35 25.80 15.64 4.97
N ASN A 36 25.38 16.81 5.44
CA ASN A 36 24.03 17.08 5.89
C ASN A 36 23.29 17.79 4.76
N GLN A 37 22.16 17.20 4.32
CA GLN A 37 21.30 17.78 3.30
C GLN A 37 20.00 18.25 3.95
N ALA A 38 19.50 19.41 3.54
CA ALA A 38 18.20 19.90 3.99
C ALA A 38 17.09 19.01 3.42
N LEU A 39 16.12 18.68 4.27
CA LEU A 39 14.91 17.96 3.85
C LEU A 39 14.00 18.89 3.05
N ASN A 40 13.38 18.36 2.01
CA ASN A 40 12.26 19.01 1.33
C ASN A 40 10.93 18.76 2.08
N ALA A 41 9.86 19.44 1.65
CA ALA A 41 8.56 19.36 2.32
C ALA A 41 7.97 17.93 2.33
N SER A 42 8.16 17.16 1.25
CA SER A 42 7.69 15.77 1.19
C SER A 42 8.43 14.89 2.20
N GLU A 43 9.74 14.98 2.24
CA GLU A 43 10.57 14.21 3.19
C GLU A 43 10.26 14.53 4.65
N ILE A 44 9.93 15.80 4.95
CA ILE A 44 9.49 16.22 6.30
C ILE A 44 8.16 15.54 6.63
N SER A 45 7.20 15.57 5.70
CA SER A 45 5.90 14.92 5.85
C SER A 45 6.03 13.42 6.07
N ASP A 46 6.86 12.75 5.27
CA ASP A 46 7.09 11.30 5.37
C ASP A 46 7.66 10.90 6.73
N LEU A 47 8.64 11.66 7.25
CA LEU A 47 9.21 11.42 8.56
C LEU A 47 8.19 11.64 9.69
N HIS A 48 7.33 12.63 9.54
CA HIS A 48 6.26 12.89 10.50
C HIS A 48 5.26 11.73 10.53
N MET A 49 4.85 11.25 9.36
CA MET A 49 3.94 10.11 9.22
C MET A 49 4.55 8.82 9.82
N GLN A 50 5.83 8.56 9.54
CA GLN A 50 6.54 7.42 10.14
C GLN A 50 6.56 7.48 11.68
N THR A 51 6.74 8.67 12.25
CA THR A 51 6.72 8.86 13.71
C THR A 51 5.36 8.53 14.31
N LEU A 52 4.29 8.91 13.64
CA LEU A 52 2.93 8.62 14.08
C LEU A 52 2.53 7.17 13.83
N GLN A 53 3.38 6.37 13.18
CA GLN A 53 3.09 4.98 12.74
C GLN A 53 1.81 4.90 11.89
N LEU A 54 1.50 5.99 11.19
CA LEU A 54 0.35 6.06 10.30
C LEU A 54 0.82 5.96 8.85
N SER A 55 0.17 5.09 8.11
CA SER A 55 0.31 5.06 6.65
C SER A 55 -0.55 6.16 6.03
N TRP A 56 -0.16 6.68 4.86
CA TRP A 56 -0.90 7.73 4.14
C TRP A 56 -2.34 7.31 3.80
N ASP A 57 -2.56 6.03 3.60
CA ASP A 57 -3.86 5.46 3.28
C ASP A 57 -4.83 5.42 4.47
N ALA A 58 -4.34 5.57 5.70
CA ALA A 58 -5.15 5.71 6.90
C ALA A 58 -5.74 7.13 7.08
N TYR A 59 -5.26 8.12 6.34
CA TYR A 59 -5.81 9.48 6.40
C TYR A 59 -7.15 9.59 5.70
N PRO A 60 -8.03 10.53 6.14
CA PRO A 60 -9.25 10.86 5.42
C PRO A 60 -8.94 11.24 3.97
N ALA A 61 -9.65 10.68 3.03
CA ALA A 61 -9.52 11.02 1.63
C ALA A 61 -10.12 12.42 1.38
N HIS A 62 -9.28 13.33 0.88
CA HIS A 62 -9.71 14.72 0.66
C HIS A 62 -10.88 14.79 -0.31
N ASN A 63 -11.92 15.50 0.08
CA ASN A 63 -13.17 15.67 -0.67
C ASN A 63 -14.00 14.39 -0.88
N ALA A 64 -13.65 13.25 -0.25
CA ALA A 64 -14.44 12.05 -0.33
C ALA A 64 -15.54 12.02 0.73
N GLN A 65 -16.67 11.41 0.39
CA GLN A 65 -17.81 11.21 1.27
C GLN A 65 -18.19 9.72 1.34
N LEU A 66 -18.91 9.32 2.37
CA LEU A 66 -19.34 7.91 2.54
C LEU A 66 -20.19 7.42 1.37
N GLN A 67 -20.94 8.30 0.71
CA GLN A 67 -21.72 7.96 -0.48
C GLN A 67 -20.87 7.59 -1.70
N ASP A 68 -19.57 7.93 -1.71
CA ASP A 68 -18.65 7.58 -2.78
C ASP A 68 -18.16 6.13 -2.66
N LEU A 69 -18.42 5.47 -1.52
CA LEU A 69 -18.14 4.06 -1.32
C LEU A 69 -19.28 3.18 -1.84
N SER A 70 -18.93 2.07 -2.48
CA SER A 70 -19.85 1.00 -2.85
C SER A 70 -20.09 0.07 -1.67
N MET A 71 -21.24 0.15 -1.03
CA MET A 71 -21.61 -0.74 0.07
C MET A 71 -21.71 -2.21 -0.38
N ASP A 72 -22.00 -2.47 -1.65
CA ASP A 72 -22.03 -3.81 -2.21
C ASP A 72 -20.62 -4.44 -2.24
N LYS A 73 -19.59 -3.66 -2.65
CA LYS A 73 -18.19 -4.11 -2.59
C LYS A 73 -17.76 -4.38 -1.16
N VAL A 74 -18.16 -3.53 -0.21
CA VAL A 74 -17.88 -3.74 1.22
C VAL A 74 -18.56 -5.02 1.73
N ALA A 75 -19.84 -5.22 1.39
CA ALA A 75 -20.58 -6.41 1.81
C ALA A 75 -19.96 -7.69 1.23
N GLN A 76 -19.55 -7.67 -0.03
CA GLN A 76 -18.86 -8.79 -0.67
C GLN A 76 -17.53 -9.09 0.02
N PHE A 77 -16.73 -8.08 0.31
CA PHE A 77 -15.49 -8.22 1.06
C PHE A 77 -15.72 -8.84 2.44
N VAL A 78 -16.67 -8.31 3.21
CA VAL A 78 -17.02 -8.84 4.54
C VAL A 78 -17.43 -10.31 4.45
N LYS A 79 -18.25 -10.68 3.45
CA LYS A 79 -18.66 -12.06 3.19
C LYS A 79 -17.46 -12.97 2.92
N GLN A 80 -16.53 -12.51 2.06
CA GLN A 80 -15.33 -13.28 1.72
C GLN A 80 -14.40 -13.47 2.92
N VAL A 81 -14.17 -12.41 3.72
CA VAL A 81 -13.35 -12.49 4.94
C VAL A 81 -13.95 -13.45 5.95
N ASN A 82 -15.27 -13.40 6.15
CA ASN A 82 -15.95 -14.31 7.09
C ASN A 82 -15.97 -15.76 6.59
N ALA A 83 -15.92 -16.00 5.28
CA ALA A 83 -15.86 -17.34 4.69
C ALA A 83 -14.44 -17.91 4.64
N GLY A 84 -13.39 -17.07 4.69
CA GLY A 84 -11.99 -17.45 4.48
C GLY A 84 -11.34 -18.27 5.60
N GLY A 85 -11.97 -18.41 6.76
CA GLY A 85 -11.56 -19.30 7.87
C GLY A 85 -10.33 -18.89 8.68
N ARG A 86 -9.48 -17.99 8.18
CA ARG A 86 -8.28 -17.50 8.90
C ARG A 86 -8.59 -16.35 9.86
N PHE A 87 -9.54 -15.53 9.47
CA PHE A 87 -9.96 -14.34 10.20
C PHE A 87 -11.45 -14.15 9.94
N SER A 88 -12.19 -13.81 10.99
CA SER A 88 -13.60 -13.47 10.86
C SER A 88 -13.86 -12.13 11.55
N LEU A 89 -14.54 -11.26 10.85
CA LEU A 89 -14.99 -9.99 11.43
C LEU A 89 -16.11 -10.18 12.44
N ALA A 90 -16.84 -11.29 12.33
CA ALA A 90 -18.08 -11.57 13.10
C ALA A 90 -19.12 -10.44 12.95
N ILE A 91 -19.13 -9.77 11.80
CA ILE A 91 -19.98 -8.62 11.47
C ILE A 91 -20.53 -8.87 10.07
N THR A 92 -21.78 -8.48 9.85
CA THR A 92 -22.44 -8.54 8.52
C THR A 92 -22.76 -7.14 7.98
N ASP A 93 -22.86 -6.15 8.87
CA ASP A 93 -23.13 -4.77 8.51
C ASP A 93 -21.89 -4.09 7.93
N SER A 94 -22.04 -3.51 6.72
CA SER A 94 -20.95 -2.86 6.00
C SER A 94 -20.39 -1.64 6.73
N MET A 95 -21.24 -0.82 7.34
CA MET A 95 -20.79 0.39 8.04
C MET A 95 -20.05 0.06 9.33
N VAL A 96 -20.55 -0.95 10.06
CA VAL A 96 -19.88 -1.46 11.27
C VAL A 96 -18.52 -2.05 10.90
N ALA A 97 -18.43 -2.78 9.78
CA ALA A 97 -17.18 -3.34 9.29
C ALA A 97 -16.15 -2.24 8.91
N LEU A 98 -16.57 -1.22 8.17
CA LEU A 98 -15.72 -0.09 7.81
C LEU A 98 -15.15 0.64 9.04
N ASN A 99 -15.97 0.85 10.06
CA ASN A 99 -15.52 1.47 11.31
C ASN A 99 -14.53 0.56 12.06
N LYS A 100 -14.84 -0.74 12.21
CA LYS A 100 -13.97 -1.70 12.91
C LYS A 100 -12.62 -1.85 12.24
N LEU A 101 -12.56 -1.71 10.92
CA LEU A 101 -11.33 -1.78 10.13
C LEU A 101 -10.60 -0.43 10.01
N ASN A 102 -11.09 0.61 10.67
CA ASN A 102 -10.56 1.97 10.61
C ASN A 102 -10.54 2.55 9.17
N TYR A 103 -11.48 2.15 8.32
CA TYR A 103 -11.65 2.69 6.98
C TYR A 103 -12.47 3.99 6.97
N ILE A 104 -13.00 4.41 8.12
CA ILE A 104 -13.64 5.71 8.34
C ILE A 104 -12.86 6.45 9.42
N SER A 105 -12.46 7.66 9.11
CA SER A 105 -11.78 8.57 10.02
C SER A 105 -12.45 9.93 9.98
N GLN A 106 -12.78 10.49 11.15
CA GLN A 106 -13.47 11.79 11.28
C GLN A 106 -14.76 11.89 10.44
N GLY A 107 -15.50 10.79 10.29
CA GLY A 107 -16.73 10.74 9.50
C GLY A 107 -16.52 10.69 7.98
N GLN A 108 -15.28 10.59 7.50
CA GLN A 108 -14.93 10.52 6.10
C GLN A 108 -14.25 9.17 5.78
N PRO A 109 -14.37 8.65 4.54
CA PRO A 109 -13.61 7.48 4.14
C PRO A 109 -12.12 7.80 4.10
N THR A 110 -11.30 6.83 4.50
CA THR A 110 -9.85 6.92 4.36
C THR A 110 -9.44 6.65 2.90
N TRP A 111 -8.19 6.97 2.54
CA TRP A 111 -7.65 6.61 1.23
C TRP A 111 -7.68 5.10 0.99
N ALA A 112 -7.42 4.28 2.03
CA ALA A 112 -7.58 2.83 1.94
C ALA A 112 -9.00 2.42 1.55
N ALA A 113 -10.02 3.01 2.20
CA ALA A 113 -11.42 2.73 1.86
C ALA A 113 -11.75 3.11 0.42
N MET A 114 -11.25 4.24 -0.05
CA MET A 114 -11.46 4.68 -1.44
C MET A 114 -10.76 3.79 -2.45
N LEU A 115 -9.53 3.36 -2.18
CA LEU A 115 -8.80 2.44 -3.05
C LEU A 115 -9.47 1.09 -3.19
N LEU A 116 -10.12 0.61 -2.13
CA LEU A 116 -10.72 -0.73 -2.09
C LEU A 116 -12.18 -0.73 -2.54
N PHE A 117 -12.94 0.31 -2.20
CA PHE A 117 -14.40 0.26 -2.25
C PHE A 117 -15.05 1.45 -2.95
N ALA A 118 -14.30 2.35 -3.60
CA ALA A 118 -14.93 3.46 -4.33
C ALA A 118 -15.88 2.96 -5.42
N LYS A 119 -16.97 3.70 -5.65
CA LYS A 119 -17.89 3.49 -6.77
C LYS A 119 -17.19 3.79 -8.08
N GLU A 120 -16.55 4.96 -8.13
CA GLU A 120 -15.73 5.37 -9.26
C GLU A 120 -14.25 5.16 -8.90
N PRO A 121 -13.46 4.49 -9.74
CA PRO A 121 -12.05 4.24 -9.46
C PRO A 121 -11.27 5.56 -9.37
N LEU A 122 -10.29 5.58 -8.48
CA LEU A 122 -9.36 6.69 -8.36
C LEU A 122 -8.51 6.81 -9.63
N ARG A 123 -7.89 8.00 -9.83
CA ARG A 123 -7.00 8.26 -10.98
C ARG A 123 -5.67 7.48 -10.93
N HIS A 124 -5.62 6.41 -10.15
CA HIS A 124 -4.50 5.49 -10.12
C HIS A 124 -4.75 4.36 -11.11
N HIS A 125 -3.70 3.89 -11.75
CA HIS A 125 -3.79 2.79 -12.68
C HIS A 125 -2.60 1.85 -12.52
N ILE A 126 -2.84 0.58 -12.84
CA ILE A 126 -1.79 -0.43 -13.01
C ILE A 126 -1.52 -0.54 -14.50
N HIS A 127 -0.28 -0.34 -14.91
CA HIS A 127 0.15 -0.60 -16.27
C HIS A 127 0.93 -1.91 -16.29
N ILE A 128 0.43 -2.89 -17.01
CA ILE A 128 1.02 -4.22 -17.14
C ILE A 128 1.36 -4.47 -18.59
N GLY A 129 2.56 -4.98 -18.86
CA GLY A 129 3.02 -5.23 -20.22
C GLY A 129 3.72 -6.57 -20.38
N ARG A 130 3.56 -7.19 -21.55
CA ARG A 130 4.31 -8.36 -21.97
C ARG A 130 5.43 -7.93 -22.90
N PHE A 131 6.65 -8.23 -22.51
CA PHE A 131 7.84 -7.88 -23.27
C PHE A 131 8.37 -9.10 -24.03
N LYS A 132 8.74 -8.93 -25.28
CA LYS A 132 9.49 -9.91 -26.07
C LYS A 132 10.99 -9.72 -25.85
N THR A 133 11.44 -8.48 -25.78
CA THR A 133 12.80 -8.07 -25.42
C THR A 133 12.71 -6.90 -24.44
N PRO A 134 13.80 -6.49 -23.75
CA PRO A 134 13.75 -5.34 -22.85
C PRO A 134 13.22 -4.04 -23.48
N SER A 135 13.24 -3.93 -24.81
CA SER A 135 12.80 -2.74 -25.55
C SER A 135 11.57 -2.96 -26.43
N LEU A 136 11.03 -4.18 -26.49
CA LEU A 136 9.88 -4.51 -27.35
C LEU A 136 8.72 -5.07 -26.53
N ILE A 137 7.69 -4.24 -26.38
CA ILE A 137 6.41 -4.63 -25.81
C ILE A 137 5.56 -5.24 -26.93
N ILE A 138 4.99 -6.41 -26.70
CA ILE A 138 4.12 -7.13 -27.65
C ILE A 138 2.64 -7.10 -27.27
N ASP A 139 2.36 -6.82 -26.01
CA ASP A 139 1.01 -6.54 -25.50
C ASP A 139 1.09 -5.74 -24.21
N ASP A 140 0.14 -4.82 -24.01
CA ASP A 140 0.06 -4.06 -22.77
C ASP A 140 -1.40 -3.74 -22.41
N ARG A 141 -1.61 -3.49 -21.13
CA ARG A 141 -2.93 -3.10 -20.62
C ARG A 141 -2.78 -2.10 -19.49
N GLN A 142 -3.57 -1.05 -19.55
CA GLN A 142 -3.79 -0.13 -18.45
C GLN A 142 -5.09 -0.50 -17.75
N ILE A 143 -5.00 -0.73 -16.44
CA ILE A 143 -6.12 -1.13 -15.59
C ILE A 143 -6.41 0.03 -14.65
N THR A 144 -7.63 0.56 -14.72
CA THR A 144 -8.13 1.63 -13.85
C THR A 144 -9.36 1.08 -13.15
N ASP A 145 -9.18 0.62 -11.92
CA ASP A 145 -10.25 0.02 -11.12
C ASP A 145 -9.88 0.09 -9.62
N THR A 146 -10.79 -0.35 -8.74
CA THR A 146 -10.44 -0.53 -7.33
C THR A 146 -9.44 -1.70 -7.19
N LEU A 147 -8.69 -1.73 -6.08
CA LEU A 147 -7.52 -2.63 -5.97
C LEU A 147 -7.88 -4.11 -6.13
N PHE A 148 -9.03 -4.57 -5.63
CA PHE A 148 -9.43 -5.97 -5.78
C PHE A 148 -9.68 -6.31 -7.24
N GLU A 149 -10.48 -5.53 -7.93
CA GLU A 149 -10.78 -5.72 -9.35
C GLU A 149 -9.54 -5.54 -10.23
N ALA A 150 -8.67 -4.59 -9.86
CA ALA A 150 -7.42 -4.35 -10.59
C ALA A 150 -6.45 -5.54 -10.49
N VAL A 151 -6.33 -6.15 -9.31
CA VAL A 151 -5.52 -7.36 -9.12
C VAL A 151 -6.09 -8.52 -9.92
N ASP A 152 -7.41 -8.74 -9.89
CA ASP A 152 -8.07 -9.80 -10.66
C ASP A 152 -7.88 -9.62 -12.17
N GLN A 153 -7.95 -8.38 -12.66
CA GLN A 153 -7.69 -8.08 -14.07
C GLN A 153 -6.23 -8.31 -14.44
N ALA A 154 -5.29 -7.90 -13.60
CA ALA A 154 -3.87 -8.13 -13.80
C ALA A 154 -3.54 -9.63 -13.81
N MET A 155 -4.11 -10.40 -12.88
CA MET A 155 -3.93 -11.85 -12.83
C MET A 155 -4.50 -12.55 -14.07
N ARG A 156 -5.69 -12.15 -14.56
CA ARG A 156 -6.24 -12.67 -15.80
C ARG A 156 -5.32 -12.39 -17.00
N PHE A 157 -4.75 -11.19 -17.06
CA PHE A 157 -3.78 -10.84 -18.11
C PHE A 157 -2.54 -11.76 -18.02
N ILE A 158 -1.93 -11.91 -16.84
CA ILE A 158 -0.75 -12.76 -16.65
C ILE A 158 -1.06 -14.21 -17.03
N VAL A 159 -2.14 -14.79 -16.50
CA VAL A 159 -2.51 -16.19 -16.71
C VAL A 159 -2.81 -16.48 -18.19
N SER A 160 -3.32 -15.49 -18.95
CA SER A 160 -3.58 -15.67 -20.39
C SER A 160 -2.31 -15.96 -21.21
N TYR A 161 -1.13 -15.63 -20.68
CA TYR A 161 0.15 -15.82 -21.35
C TYR A 161 1.06 -16.88 -20.69
N VAL A 162 0.68 -17.38 -19.51
CA VAL A 162 1.43 -18.45 -18.85
C VAL A 162 0.92 -19.81 -19.33
N PRO A 163 1.79 -20.68 -19.87
CA PRO A 163 1.38 -22.04 -20.22
C PRO A 163 0.95 -22.77 -18.95
N VAL A 164 -0.32 -23.16 -18.90
CA VAL A 164 -0.84 -24.01 -17.82
C VAL A 164 -0.71 -25.46 -18.24
N ALA A 165 0.09 -26.23 -17.52
CA ALA A 165 0.20 -27.66 -17.75
C ALA A 165 -0.99 -28.36 -17.08
N PHE A 166 -1.66 -29.22 -17.86
CA PHE A 166 -2.74 -30.07 -17.35
C PHE A 166 -2.30 -31.53 -17.40
N GLU A 167 -2.49 -32.23 -16.31
CA GLU A 167 -2.32 -33.68 -16.26
C GLU A 167 -3.66 -34.35 -16.61
N ILE A 168 -3.68 -35.11 -17.69
CA ILE A 168 -4.83 -35.95 -18.04
C ILE A 168 -4.68 -37.26 -17.28
N THR A 169 -5.22 -37.32 -16.07
CA THR A 169 -5.41 -38.58 -15.35
C THR A 169 -6.66 -39.22 -15.95
N GLY A 170 -6.58 -40.46 -16.43
CA GLY A 170 -7.64 -41.18 -17.13
C GLY A 170 -9.01 -41.29 -16.45
N ALA A 171 -9.30 -40.42 -15.49
CA ALA A 171 -10.57 -40.19 -14.86
C ALA A 171 -11.16 -38.87 -15.38
N VAL A 172 -12.47 -38.73 -15.31
CA VAL A 172 -13.32 -37.66 -15.83
C VAL A 172 -12.95 -36.23 -15.40
N HIS A 173 -11.93 -36.01 -14.55
CA HIS A 173 -11.56 -34.72 -14.02
C HIS A 173 -10.14 -34.28 -14.40
N ARG A 174 -10.01 -33.09 -14.93
CA ARG A 174 -8.76 -32.40 -15.25
C ARG A 174 -8.20 -31.76 -13.96
N LYS A 175 -6.95 -32.05 -13.59
CA LYS A 175 -6.24 -31.35 -12.50
C LYS A 175 -5.28 -30.33 -13.08
N GLU A 176 -5.38 -29.09 -12.61
CA GLU A 176 -4.37 -28.04 -12.84
C GLU A 176 -3.17 -28.27 -11.93
N ARG A 177 -1.99 -28.12 -12.48
CA ARG A 177 -0.70 -28.13 -11.74
C ARG A 177 -0.06 -26.77 -11.79
#